data_9c2ab2cd0f792e22926962638a5585d4
#
_entry.id   9c2ab2cd0f792e22926962638a5585d4
#
_cell.length_a   1.000
_cell.length_b   1.000
_cell.length_c   1.000
_cell.angle_alpha   90.00
_cell.angle_beta   90.00
_cell.angle_gamma   90.00
#
_symmetry.space_group_name_H-M   'P 1'
#
loop_
_entity.id
_entity.type
_entity.pdbx_description
1 polymer ?
#
loop_
_entity_poly.entity_id
_entity_poly.type
_entity_poly.pdbx_seq_one_letter_code
_entity_poly.pdbx_strand_id
1 'polypeptide(L)'
;MKRPIFGLCCAELAARAGLPAVPVPHYVPSGVVNAFATGSKHHAAIALTDGLLRSLTPRELTGVLGHEIAHIANEDLRVMGLADSISRLTHLLALLGQIMLLFSLPALLWGTVAIQWPALLLLAVSPQLALLGLSRVHEFDADRLTAELTGDPQGLALALAKIERESRAWLLPGWGNPEPSWLRTHPA
;
A
#
# COMPACT_ATOMS: atom_id res chain seq x y z
N MET A 1 -17.39 11.09 -17.62
CA MET A 1 -17.51 10.87 -19.06
C MET A 1 -16.18 10.57 -19.74
N LYS A 2 -15.29 9.79 -19.09
CA LYS A 2 -13.95 9.37 -19.63
C LYS A 2 -13.80 7.83 -19.70
N ARG A 3 -14.92 7.10 -19.60
CA ARG A 3 -14.95 5.62 -19.49
C ARG A 3 -14.30 4.83 -20.64
N PRO A 4 -14.47 5.19 -21.94
CA PRO A 4 -13.89 4.39 -23.02
C PRO A 4 -12.37 4.48 -23.10
N ILE A 5 -11.77 5.63 -22.78
CA ILE A 5 -10.31 5.86 -22.86
C ILE A 5 -9.58 5.01 -21.80
N PHE A 6 -10.15 4.89 -20.59
CA PHE A 6 -9.54 4.08 -19.52
C PHE A 6 -9.56 2.60 -19.84
N GLY A 7 -10.64 2.10 -20.44
CA GLY A 7 -10.72 0.70 -20.87
C GLY A 7 -9.67 0.34 -21.91
N LEU A 8 -9.43 1.22 -22.88
CA LEU A 8 -8.41 1.03 -23.90
C LEU A 8 -6.99 1.06 -23.31
N CYS A 9 -6.71 2.02 -22.42
CA CYS A 9 -5.41 2.11 -21.75
C CYS A 9 -5.16 0.87 -20.87
N CYS A 10 -6.14 0.44 -20.08
CA CYS A 10 -6.05 -0.80 -19.28
C CYS A 10 -5.81 -2.03 -20.16
N ALA A 11 -6.48 -2.13 -21.30
CA ALA A 11 -6.31 -3.26 -22.22
C ALA A 11 -4.90 -3.31 -22.82
N GLU A 12 -4.36 -2.16 -23.24
CA GLU A 12 -3.00 -2.06 -23.78
C GLU A 12 -1.95 -2.42 -22.72
N LEU A 13 -2.05 -1.84 -21.52
CA LEU A 13 -1.12 -2.11 -20.43
C LEU A 13 -1.21 -3.56 -19.94
N ALA A 14 -2.42 -4.11 -19.85
CA ALA A 14 -2.63 -5.52 -19.49
C ALA A 14 -2.02 -6.48 -20.51
N ALA A 15 -2.14 -6.17 -21.81
CA ALA A 15 -1.52 -6.96 -22.88
C ALA A 15 0.01 -6.89 -22.79
N ARG A 16 0.59 -5.71 -22.55
CA ARG A 16 2.04 -5.54 -22.34
C ARG A 16 2.55 -6.28 -21.10
N ALA A 17 1.76 -6.31 -20.03
CA ALA A 17 2.07 -7.04 -18.81
C ALA A 17 1.85 -8.56 -18.91
N GLY A 18 1.36 -9.06 -20.05
CA GLY A 18 1.07 -10.49 -20.26
C GLY A 18 -0.07 -11.01 -19.40
N LEU A 19 -1.01 -10.16 -18.99
CA LEU A 19 -2.16 -10.59 -18.21
C LEU A 19 -3.14 -11.42 -19.05
N PRO A 20 -3.67 -12.54 -18.52
CA PRO A 20 -4.63 -13.39 -19.22
C PRO A 20 -6.01 -12.74 -19.38
N ALA A 21 -6.32 -11.74 -18.58
CA ALA A 21 -7.57 -10.98 -18.63
C ALA A 21 -7.33 -9.50 -18.37
N VAL A 22 -8.10 -8.64 -19.04
CA VAL A 22 -8.03 -7.18 -18.82
C VAL A 22 -8.75 -6.84 -17.52
N PRO A 23 -8.08 -6.12 -16.58
CA PRO A 23 -8.72 -5.66 -15.35
C PRO A 23 -9.90 -4.73 -15.62
N VAL A 24 -10.98 -4.89 -14.87
CA VAL A 24 -12.18 -4.06 -15.03
C VAL A 24 -12.03 -2.77 -14.23
N PRO A 25 -12.05 -1.59 -14.89
CA PRO A 25 -11.97 -0.33 -14.18
C PRO A 25 -13.30 0.03 -13.50
N HIS A 26 -13.25 0.32 -12.21
CA HIS A 26 -14.38 0.76 -11.40
C HIS A 26 -14.20 2.20 -10.95
N TYR A 27 -15.27 2.97 -11.05
CA TYR A 27 -15.34 4.32 -10.53
C TYR A 27 -15.84 4.33 -9.09
N VAL A 28 -15.13 5.04 -8.21
CA VAL A 28 -15.50 5.23 -6.80
C VAL A 28 -15.79 6.71 -6.55
N PRO A 29 -17.02 7.09 -6.14
CA PRO A 29 -17.39 8.47 -5.87
C PRO A 29 -16.81 8.95 -4.53
N SER A 30 -15.49 9.19 -4.48
CA SER A 30 -14.76 9.65 -3.31
C SER A 30 -13.82 10.79 -3.68
N GLY A 31 -13.78 11.83 -2.85
CA GLY A 31 -12.87 12.97 -3.03
C GLY A 31 -11.40 12.64 -2.68
N VAL A 32 -11.14 11.51 -2.03
CA VAL A 32 -9.78 11.05 -1.73
C VAL A 32 -9.05 10.74 -3.04
N VAL A 33 -7.78 11.11 -3.14
CA VAL A 33 -6.94 10.82 -4.31
C VAL A 33 -6.31 9.45 -4.13
N ASN A 34 -6.95 8.41 -4.69
CA ASN A 34 -6.50 7.03 -4.54
C ASN A 34 -6.88 6.14 -5.73
N ALA A 35 -6.05 5.12 -5.99
CA ALA A 35 -6.34 3.99 -6.84
C ALA A 35 -5.96 2.71 -6.11
N PHE A 36 -6.60 1.60 -6.41
CA PHE A 36 -6.19 0.30 -5.90
C PHE A 36 -6.69 -0.83 -6.80
N ALA A 37 -5.89 -1.87 -6.92
CA ALA A 37 -6.26 -3.10 -7.59
C ALA A 37 -6.76 -4.14 -6.59
N THR A 38 -7.61 -5.04 -7.06
CA THR A 38 -8.09 -6.20 -6.29
C THR A 38 -8.35 -7.39 -7.21
N GLY A 39 -8.31 -8.59 -6.66
CA GLY A 39 -8.60 -9.82 -7.39
C GLY A 39 -7.36 -10.65 -7.72
N SER A 40 -7.34 -11.26 -8.89
CA SER A 40 -6.27 -12.15 -9.36
C SER A 40 -5.99 -11.88 -10.84
N LYS A 41 -4.92 -12.46 -11.41
CA LYS A 41 -4.57 -12.33 -12.86
C LYS A 41 -5.74 -12.60 -13.81
N HIS A 42 -6.65 -13.50 -13.44
CA HIS A 42 -7.80 -13.88 -14.28
C HIS A 42 -9.05 -13.04 -14.03
N HIS A 43 -9.18 -12.47 -12.83
CA HIS A 43 -10.34 -11.72 -12.41
C HIS A 43 -9.90 -10.55 -11.55
N ALA A 44 -9.41 -9.50 -12.17
CA ALA A 44 -8.96 -8.29 -11.49
C ALA A 44 -9.88 -7.11 -11.77
N ALA A 45 -9.94 -6.21 -10.80
CA ALA A 45 -10.58 -4.93 -10.91
C ALA A 45 -9.65 -3.83 -10.40
N ILE A 46 -9.71 -2.66 -11.02
CA ILE A 46 -8.96 -1.47 -10.59
C ILE A 46 -9.98 -0.40 -10.23
N ALA A 47 -9.99 0.01 -8.96
CA ALA A 47 -10.84 1.08 -8.47
C ALA A 47 -10.12 2.42 -8.59
N LEU A 48 -10.81 3.41 -9.17
CA LEU A 48 -10.31 4.76 -9.38
C LEU A 48 -11.26 5.75 -8.72
N THR A 49 -10.76 6.57 -7.81
CA THR A 49 -11.56 7.56 -7.12
C THR A 49 -11.78 8.81 -7.97
N ASP A 50 -12.87 9.52 -7.70
CA ASP A 50 -13.18 10.81 -8.37
C ASP A 50 -12.08 11.85 -8.11
N GLY A 51 -11.55 11.89 -6.88
CA GLY A 51 -10.42 12.75 -6.52
C GLY A 51 -9.19 12.49 -7.38
N LEU A 52 -8.81 11.23 -7.60
CA LEU A 52 -7.70 10.86 -8.48
C LEU A 52 -7.93 11.31 -9.92
N LEU A 53 -9.12 11.03 -10.45
CA LEU A 53 -9.47 11.36 -11.85
C LEU A 53 -9.53 12.85 -12.14
N ARG A 54 -9.74 13.68 -11.11
CA ARG A 54 -9.69 15.14 -11.22
C ARG A 54 -8.29 15.72 -11.05
N SER A 55 -7.49 15.10 -10.17
CA SER A 55 -6.17 15.60 -9.82
C SER A 55 -5.10 15.24 -10.85
N LEU A 56 -5.20 14.08 -11.49
CA LEU A 56 -4.14 13.58 -12.38
C LEU A 56 -4.40 13.92 -13.87
N THR A 57 -3.31 14.23 -14.57
CA THR A 57 -3.31 14.32 -16.04
C THR A 57 -3.41 12.92 -16.65
N PRO A 58 -3.80 12.78 -17.93
CA PRO A 58 -3.83 11.48 -18.60
C PRO A 58 -2.50 10.72 -18.54
N ARG A 59 -1.37 11.42 -18.63
CA ARG A 59 -0.02 10.85 -18.55
C ARG A 59 0.25 10.27 -17.16
N GLU A 60 -0.01 11.04 -16.10
CA GLU A 60 0.14 10.61 -14.71
C GLU A 60 -0.80 9.43 -14.39
N LEU A 61 -2.04 9.47 -14.90
CA LEU A 61 -3.00 8.40 -14.71
C LEU A 61 -2.58 7.10 -15.40
N THR A 62 -1.94 7.17 -16.57
CA THR A 62 -1.37 6.00 -17.23
C THR A 62 -0.26 5.38 -16.37
N GLY A 63 0.57 6.18 -15.71
CA GLY A 63 1.56 5.71 -14.73
C GLY A 63 0.90 4.95 -13.58
N VAL A 64 -0.13 5.53 -12.95
CA VAL A 64 -0.85 4.86 -11.84
C VAL A 64 -1.52 3.56 -12.31
N LEU A 65 -2.16 3.55 -13.48
CA LEU A 65 -2.76 2.32 -14.03
C LEU A 65 -1.71 1.24 -14.31
N GLY A 66 -0.53 1.64 -14.80
CA GLY A 66 0.59 0.72 -15.00
C GLY A 66 1.06 0.11 -13.68
N HIS A 67 1.16 0.91 -12.62
CA HIS A 67 1.53 0.47 -11.28
C HIS A 67 0.51 -0.55 -10.71
N GLU A 68 -0.79 -0.28 -10.80
CA GLU A 68 -1.83 -1.21 -10.36
C GLU A 68 -1.81 -2.52 -11.19
N ILE A 69 -1.55 -2.42 -12.50
CA ILE A 69 -1.44 -3.59 -13.38
C ILE A 69 -0.17 -4.40 -13.06
N ALA A 70 0.92 -3.75 -12.68
CA ALA A 70 2.15 -4.42 -12.26
C ALA A 70 1.91 -5.27 -11.00
N HIS A 71 1.19 -4.74 -9.99
CA HIS A 71 0.79 -5.51 -8.81
C HIS A 71 -0.07 -6.73 -9.15
N ILE A 72 -0.98 -6.61 -10.12
CA ILE A 72 -1.77 -7.75 -10.60
C ILE A 72 -0.86 -8.78 -11.29
N ALA A 73 0.06 -8.34 -12.14
CA ALA A 73 0.98 -9.20 -12.88
C ALA A 73 1.98 -9.94 -11.99
N ASN A 74 2.43 -9.31 -10.91
CA ASN A 74 3.33 -9.91 -9.92
C ASN A 74 2.62 -10.80 -8.90
N GLU A 75 1.27 -10.84 -8.91
CA GLU A 75 0.43 -11.50 -7.88
C GLU A 75 0.62 -10.91 -6.46
N ASP A 76 1.12 -9.69 -6.37
CA ASP A 76 1.38 -9.00 -5.10
C ASP A 76 0.14 -8.87 -4.23
N LEU A 77 -1.05 -8.76 -4.86
CA LEU A 77 -2.34 -8.66 -4.16
C LEU A 77 -2.61 -9.83 -3.22
N ARG A 78 -2.18 -11.06 -3.58
CA ARG A 78 -2.31 -12.24 -2.72
C ARG A 78 -1.30 -12.21 -1.58
N VAL A 79 -0.06 -11.86 -1.90
CA VAL A 79 1.02 -11.77 -0.91
C VAL A 79 0.72 -10.64 0.08
N MET A 80 0.31 -9.47 -0.41
CA MET A 80 -0.08 -8.34 0.42
C MET A 80 -1.31 -8.64 1.29
N GLY A 81 -2.32 -9.32 0.76
CA GLY A 81 -3.49 -9.74 1.53
C GLY A 81 -3.15 -10.73 2.65
N LEU A 82 -2.24 -11.67 2.39
CA LEU A 82 -1.72 -12.57 3.39
C LEU A 82 -0.87 -11.82 4.44
N ALA A 83 0.03 -10.94 3.98
CA ALA A 83 0.85 -10.10 4.85
C ALA A 83 0.00 -9.20 5.75
N ASP A 84 -1.07 -8.58 5.22
CA ASP A 84 -2.02 -7.79 6.01
C ASP A 84 -2.74 -8.65 7.06
N SER A 85 -3.17 -9.85 6.70
CA SER A 85 -3.82 -10.79 7.63
C SER A 85 -2.89 -11.22 8.76
N ILE A 86 -1.63 -11.54 8.43
CA ILE A 86 -0.58 -11.88 9.41
C ILE A 86 -0.29 -10.65 10.30
N SER A 87 -0.21 -9.46 9.71
CA SER A 87 0.01 -8.21 10.44
C SER A 87 -1.10 -7.96 11.46
N ARG A 88 -2.36 -8.09 11.06
CA ARG A 88 -3.52 -7.94 11.95
C ARG A 88 -3.48 -8.94 13.10
N LEU A 89 -3.17 -10.21 12.81
CA LEU A 89 -3.02 -11.23 13.84
C LEU A 89 -1.88 -10.89 14.81
N THR A 90 -0.73 -10.45 14.29
CA THR A 90 0.42 -10.05 15.10
C THR A 90 0.08 -8.83 15.97
N HIS A 91 -0.64 -7.85 15.45
CA HIS A 91 -1.13 -6.71 16.23
C HIS A 91 -2.07 -7.11 17.36
N LEU A 92 -3.00 -8.03 17.10
CA LEU A 92 -3.90 -8.55 18.13
C LEU A 92 -3.14 -9.30 19.25
N LEU A 93 -2.16 -10.12 18.86
CA LEU A 93 -1.31 -10.81 19.83
C LEU A 93 -0.43 -9.84 20.64
N ALA A 94 0.12 -8.82 19.98
CA ALA A 94 0.89 -7.76 20.64
C ALA A 94 0.02 -6.97 21.64
N LEU A 95 -1.21 -6.61 21.24
CA LEU A 95 -2.17 -5.93 22.11
C LEU A 95 -2.52 -6.80 23.34
N LEU A 96 -2.78 -8.09 23.12
CA LEU A 96 -3.03 -9.03 24.22
C LEU A 96 -1.83 -9.12 25.16
N GLY A 97 -0.61 -9.19 24.64
CA GLY A 97 0.63 -9.15 25.42
C GLY A 97 0.78 -7.87 26.23
N GLN A 98 0.46 -6.70 25.63
CA GLN A 98 0.48 -5.40 26.32
C GLN A 98 -0.52 -5.33 27.46
N ILE A 99 -1.73 -5.85 27.25
CA ILE A 99 -2.77 -5.92 28.28
C ILE A 99 -2.31 -6.83 29.43
N MET A 100 -1.77 -8.02 29.13
CA MET A 100 -1.23 -8.91 30.16
C MET A 100 -0.09 -8.28 30.94
N LEU A 101 0.79 -7.55 30.26
CA LEU A 101 1.86 -6.80 30.87
C LEU A 101 1.34 -5.72 31.82
N LEU A 102 0.31 -4.98 31.41
CA LEU A 102 -0.32 -3.94 32.23
C LEU A 102 -0.92 -4.55 33.51
N PHE A 103 -1.60 -5.69 33.41
CA PHE A 103 -2.15 -6.38 34.58
C PHE A 103 -1.08 -7.00 35.50
N SER A 104 0.08 -7.36 34.96
CA SER A 104 1.22 -7.86 35.74
C SER A 104 2.05 -6.75 36.41
N LEU A 105 1.81 -5.48 36.06
CA LEU A 105 2.58 -4.35 36.56
C LEU A 105 2.63 -4.26 38.10
N PRO A 106 1.56 -4.47 38.87
CA PRO A 106 1.63 -4.46 40.33
C PRO A 106 2.59 -5.53 40.88
N ALA A 107 2.51 -6.77 40.38
CA ALA A 107 3.39 -7.85 40.79
C ALA A 107 4.86 -7.57 40.47
N LEU A 108 5.11 -6.86 39.40
CA LEU A 108 6.43 -6.41 38.95
C LEU A 108 7.01 -5.32 39.86
N LEU A 109 6.18 -4.35 40.26
CA LEU A 109 6.58 -3.26 41.16
C LEU A 109 6.91 -3.76 42.56
N TRP A 110 6.28 -4.84 43.00
CA TRP A 110 6.60 -5.52 44.26
C TRP A 110 7.78 -6.51 44.17
N GLY A 111 8.48 -6.56 43.02
CA GLY A 111 9.74 -7.31 42.87
C GLY A 111 9.59 -8.83 42.84
N THR A 112 8.36 -9.35 42.63
CA THR A 112 8.09 -10.78 42.64
C THR A 112 8.44 -11.51 41.36
N VAL A 113 8.68 -10.77 40.26
CA VAL A 113 9.00 -11.36 38.95
C VAL A 113 10.08 -10.54 38.23
N ALA A 114 11.18 -11.18 37.83
CA ALA A 114 12.20 -10.60 36.98
C ALA A 114 11.82 -10.81 35.50
N ILE A 115 11.37 -9.76 34.81
CA ILE A 115 11.00 -9.83 33.39
C ILE A 115 12.10 -9.13 32.55
N GLN A 116 12.52 -9.80 31.47
CA GLN A 116 13.46 -9.22 30.50
C GLN A 116 12.68 -8.33 29.51
N TRP A 117 12.43 -7.11 29.89
CA TRP A 117 11.71 -6.10 29.11
C TRP A 117 12.22 -5.89 27.66
N PRO A 118 13.54 -5.85 27.43
CA PRO A 118 14.01 -5.63 26.06
C PRO A 118 13.64 -6.78 25.12
N ALA A 119 13.62 -8.02 25.62
CA ALA A 119 13.27 -9.19 24.81
C ALA A 119 11.79 -9.19 24.43
N LEU A 120 10.89 -8.78 25.33
CA LEU A 120 9.46 -8.66 25.05
C LEU A 120 9.14 -7.55 24.06
N LEU A 121 9.83 -6.40 24.16
CA LEU A 121 9.70 -5.30 23.19
C LEU A 121 10.22 -5.70 21.80
N LEU A 122 11.37 -6.38 21.73
CA LEU A 122 11.92 -6.91 20.49
C LEU A 122 10.97 -7.91 19.83
N LEU A 123 10.39 -8.81 20.60
CA LEU A 123 9.43 -9.81 20.11
C LEU A 123 8.14 -9.14 19.56
N ALA A 124 7.68 -8.07 20.17
CA ALA A 124 6.49 -7.34 19.74
C ALA A 124 6.71 -6.51 18.45
N VAL A 125 7.92 -6.00 18.21
CA VAL A 125 8.22 -5.07 17.12
C VAL A 125 8.81 -5.77 15.89
N SER A 126 9.57 -6.87 16.07
CA SER A 126 10.30 -7.55 15.00
C SER A 126 9.43 -8.02 13.82
N PRO A 127 8.22 -8.60 14.00
CA PRO A 127 7.39 -9.02 12.88
C PRO A 127 6.89 -7.85 12.04
N GLN A 128 6.63 -6.70 12.67
CA GLN A 128 6.16 -5.50 11.99
C GLN A 128 7.25 -4.90 11.10
N LEU A 129 8.50 -4.90 11.56
CA LEU A 129 9.64 -4.46 10.74
C LEU A 129 9.87 -5.36 9.53
N ALA A 130 9.69 -6.68 9.68
CA ALA A 130 9.82 -7.62 8.57
C ALA A 130 8.73 -7.41 7.50
N LEU A 131 7.48 -7.16 7.92
CA LEU A 131 6.36 -6.89 7.01
C LEU A 131 6.55 -5.57 6.25
N LEU A 132 7.06 -4.53 6.91
CA LEU A 132 7.40 -3.26 6.26
C LEU A 132 8.50 -3.44 5.20
N GLY A 133 9.50 -4.28 5.49
CA GLY A 133 10.55 -4.62 4.52
C GLY A 133 10.00 -5.33 3.29
N LEU A 134 9.11 -6.30 3.48
CA LEU A 134 8.48 -7.06 2.39
C LEU A 134 7.61 -6.13 1.51
N SER A 135 6.79 -5.28 2.10
CA SER A 135 5.96 -4.31 1.37
C SER A 135 6.80 -3.42 0.45
N ARG A 136 7.96 -2.94 0.92
CA ARG A 136 8.85 -2.10 0.10
C ARG A 136 9.43 -2.83 -1.11
N VAL A 137 9.80 -4.09 -0.97
CA VAL A 137 10.32 -4.87 -2.10
C VAL A 137 9.27 -4.99 -3.20
N HIS A 138 8.03 -5.29 -2.85
CA HIS A 138 6.92 -5.37 -3.82
C HIS A 138 6.63 -4.03 -4.50
N GLU A 139 6.73 -2.92 -3.78
CA GLU A 139 6.57 -1.58 -4.36
C GLU A 139 7.67 -1.27 -5.39
N PHE A 140 8.94 -1.57 -5.10
CA PHE A 140 10.02 -1.39 -6.05
C PHE A 140 9.86 -2.23 -7.33
N ASP A 141 9.42 -3.47 -7.19
CA ASP A 141 9.17 -4.34 -8.33
C ASP A 141 8.01 -3.84 -9.19
N ALA A 142 6.95 -3.32 -8.56
CA ALA A 142 5.81 -2.72 -9.26
C ALA A 142 6.22 -1.43 -9.99
N ASP A 143 6.99 -0.56 -9.36
CA ASP A 143 7.49 0.68 -9.97
C ASP A 143 8.39 0.39 -11.17
N ARG A 144 9.30 -0.58 -11.04
CA ARG A 144 10.18 -1.02 -12.13
C ARG A 144 9.37 -1.55 -13.31
N LEU A 145 8.44 -2.47 -13.06
CA LEU A 145 7.60 -3.03 -14.11
C LEU A 145 6.73 -1.95 -14.77
N THR A 146 6.23 -0.98 -13.99
CA THR A 146 5.49 0.16 -14.54
C THR A 146 6.33 0.99 -15.49
N ALA A 147 7.59 1.26 -15.16
CA ALA A 147 8.50 1.97 -16.04
C ALA A 147 8.74 1.21 -17.37
N GLU A 148 8.84 -0.11 -17.30
CA GLU A 148 8.96 -0.97 -18.49
C GLU A 148 7.66 -0.99 -19.32
N LEU A 149 6.49 -1.06 -18.68
CA LEU A 149 5.19 -1.11 -19.36
C LEU A 149 4.81 0.19 -20.04
N THR A 150 5.05 1.32 -19.36
CA THR A 150 4.64 2.65 -19.84
C THR A 150 5.71 3.32 -20.69
N GLY A 151 6.99 2.99 -20.49
CA GLY A 151 8.12 3.70 -21.05
C GLY A 151 8.29 5.12 -20.50
N ASP A 152 7.55 5.48 -19.44
CA ASP A 152 7.51 6.82 -18.86
C ASP A 152 7.57 6.80 -17.31
N PRO A 153 8.74 6.56 -16.73
CA PRO A 153 8.91 6.56 -15.27
C PRO A 153 8.61 7.93 -14.64
N GLN A 154 8.78 9.02 -15.39
CA GLN A 154 8.49 10.37 -14.89
C GLN A 154 6.98 10.59 -14.69
N GLY A 155 6.15 10.03 -15.55
CA GLY A 155 4.68 10.09 -15.39
C GLY A 155 4.22 9.49 -14.07
N LEU A 156 4.76 8.33 -13.72
CA LEU A 156 4.49 7.68 -12.43
C LEU A 156 5.03 8.53 -11.25
N ALA A 157 6.28 8.97 -11.30
CA ALA A 157 6.88 9.77 -10.24
C ALA A 157 6.10 11.06 -9.95
N LEU A 158 5.63 11.76 -10.98
CA LEU A 158 4.79 12.95 -10.84
C LEU A 158 3.43 12.61 -10.24
N ALA A 159 2.82 11.48 -10.62
CA ALA A 159 1.57 11.03 -10.07
C ALA A 159 1.69 10.71 -8.57
N LEU A 160 2.70 9.94 -8.18
CA LEU A 160 2.96 9.57 -6.78
C LEU A 160 3.23 10.81 -5.92
N ALA A 161 4.07 11.74 -6.38
CA ALA A 161 4.32 13.00 -5.67
C ALA A 161 3.03 13.83 -5.47
N LYS A 162 2.12 13.80 -6.43
CA LYS A 162 0.85 14.50 -6.36
C LYS A 162 -0.13 13.82 -5.40
N ILE A 163 -0.23 12.48 -5.46
CA ILE A 163 -1.03 11.67 -4.53
C ILE A 163 -0.54 11.89 -3.09
N GLU A 164 0.76 11.84 -2.86
CA GLU A 164 1.35 12.08 -1.53
C GLU A 164 1.04 13.49 -1.02
N ARG A 165 1.17 14.51 -1.85
CA ARG A 165 0.85 15.88 -1.48
C ARG A 165 -0.62 16.05 -1.10
N GLU A 166 -1.54 15.50 -1.87
CA GLU A 166 -2.98 15.56 -1.60
C GLU A 166 -3.35 14.75 -0.36
N SER A 167 -2.75 13.59 -0.15
CA SER A 167 -2.96 12.78 1.07
C SER A 167 -2.51 13.51 2.33
N ARG A 168 -1.40 14.26 2.26
CA ARG A 168 -0.94 15.10 3.39
C ARG A 168 -1.87 16.27 3.68
N ALA A 169 -2.53 16.83 2.68
CA ALA A 169 -3.48 17.92 2.86
C ALA A 169 -4.74 17.52 3.66
N TRP A 170 -5.08 16.21 3.67
CA TRP A 170 -6.18 15.66 4.47
C TRP A 170 -5.80 15.36 5.92
N LEU A 171 -4.51 15.28 6.25
CA LEU A 171 -4.06 15.20 7.62
C LEU A 171 -4.24 16.58 8.28
N LEU A 172 -5.05 16.63 9.34
CA LEU A 172 -5.36 17.87 10.08
C LEU A 172 -4.08 18.62 10.42
N PRO A 173 -4.03 19.96 10.20
CA PRO A 173 -2.89 20.78 10.58
C PRO A 173 -2.61 20.61 12.08
N GLY A 174 -1.44 20.09 12.42
CA GLY A 174 -0.98 19.92 13.81
C GLY A 174 -0.88 18.47 14.31
N TRP A 175 -1.36 17.46 13.58
CA TRP A 175 -1.26 16.04 13.98
C TRP A 175 -0.29 15.21 13.13
N GLY A 176 0.34 15.81 12.14
CA GLY A 176 1.25 15.13 11.25
C GLY A 176 2.70 15.56 11.44
N ASN A 177 3.42 14.92 12.35
CA ASN A 177 4.85 14.76 12.09
C ASN A 177 4.96 13.93 10.79
N PRO A 178 5.71 14.38 9.78
CA PRO A 178 5.91 13.59 8.59
C PRO A 178 6.49 12.26 9.03
N GLU A 179 5.80 11.17 8.69
CA GLU A 179 6.32 9.82 8.97
C GLU A 179 7.75 9.74 8.47
N PRO A 180 8.69 9.22 9.29
CA PRO A 180 10.05 9.04 8.86
C PRO A 180 10.08 8.26 7.53
N SER A 181 11.00 8.60 6.63
CA SER A 181 11.09 8.01 5.29
C SER A 181 11.16 6.47 5.30
N TRP A 182 11.61 5.86 6.39
CA TRP A 182 11.69 4.41 6.58
C TRP A 182 10.34 3.75 6.93
N LEU A 183 9.32 4.55 7.31
CA LEU A 183 7.95 4.05 7.54
C LEU A 183 7.05 4.18 6.30
N ARG A 184 7.54 4.82 5.22
CA ARG A 184 6.77 4.97 3.98
C ARG A 184 6.82 3.67 3.19
N THR A 185 5.69 3.27 2.66
CA THR A 185 5.59 2.14 1.75
C THR A 185 6.20 2.48 0.39
N HIS A 186 6.11 3.74 -0.05
CA HIS A 186 6.77 4.21 -1.27
C HIS A 186 8.11 4.90 -0.95
N PRO A 187 9.19 4.52 -1.66
CA PRO A 187 10.46 5.23 -1.56
C PRO A 187 10.33 6.65 -2.13
N ALA A 188 11.02 7.61 -1.52
CA ALA A 188 11.07 8.99 -1.97
C ALA A 188 11.92 9.15 -3.24
#